data_1f5e2d71165345cc0073d519a5e372b2
#
_entry.id   1f5e2d71165345cc0073d519a5e372b2
#
_cell.length_a   1.000
_cell.length_b   1.000
_cell.length_c   1.000
_cell.angle_alpha   90.00
_cell.angle_beta   90.00
_cell.angle_gamma   90.00
#
_symmetry.space_group_name_H-M   'P 1'
#
loop_
_entity.id
_entity.type
_entity.pdbx_description
1 polymer ?
#
loop_
_entity_poly.entity_id
_entity_poly.type
_entity_poly.pdbx_seq_one_letter_code
_entity_poly.pdbx_strand_id
1 'polypeptide(L)'
;MKIDVMGVLFDNVTMEQALDRAETLMEAKASAYCVTPNGEIVWEAMQDPAFRSILNEADLVLPDGASVVLGSRILERPLQEKVAGIAFAEALVQRMAARGGRLYLLGGRPGIAEKAAENLTAKYPGLVICGTADGYFRDEAAVVEQVRKAEPDVLFV
;
A
#
# COMPACT_ATOMS: atom_id res chain seq x y z
N MET A 1 -4.16 -1.37 17.80
CA MET A 1 -4.99 -0.21 18.25
C MET A 1 -4.98 0.82 17.13
N LYS A 2 -6.14 1.36 16.75
CA LYS A 2 -6.22 2.44 15.74
C LYS A 2 -6.35 3.80 16.42
N ILE A 3 -5.79 4.82 15.80
CA ILE A 3 -5.84 6.23 16.23
C ILE A 3 -6.68 7.01 15.23
N ASP A 4 -7.70 7.69 15.71
CA ASP A 4 -8.54 8.57 14.91
C ASP A 4 -7.84 9.91 14.71
N VAL A 5 -7.56 10.25 13.46
CA VAL A 5 -7.09 11.56 13.03
C VAL A 5 -8.11 12.12 12.04
N MET A 6 -8.98 13.01 12.52
CA MET A 6 -10.02 13.70 11.73
C MET A 6 -10.96 12.72 10.98
N GLY A 7 -11.29 11.60 11.59
CA GLY A 7 -12.20 10.59 11.06
C GLY A 7 -11.55 9.46 10.28
N VAL A 8 -10.25 9.54 10.00
CA VAL A 8 -9.46 8.43 9.43
C VAL A 8 -8.79 7.64 10.55
N LEU A 9 -8.98 6.32 10.55
CA LEU A 9 -8.53 5.41 11.59
C LEU A 9 -7.18 4.79 11.24
N PHE A 10 -6.09 5.41 11.67
CA PHE A 10 -4.73 4.95 11.41
C PHE A 10 -4.31 3.82 12.34
N ASP A 11 -3.62 2.83 11.81
CA ASP A 11 -2.94 1.83 12.61
C ASP A 11 -1.74 2.46 13.32
N ASN A 12 -1.71 2.32 14.66
CA ASN A 12 -0.64 2.86 15.49
C ASN A 12 0.53 1.86 15.53
N VAL A 13 1.31 1.84 14.48
CA VAL A 13 2.38 0.88 14.24
C VAL A 13 3.68 1.57 13.86
N THR A 14 4.81 0.91 14.16
CA THR A 14 6.11 1.26 13.59
C THR A 14 6.24 0.68 12.17
N MET A 15 7.28 1.09 11.44
CA MET A 15 7.59 0.51 10.12
C MET A 15 7.73 -1.02 10.19
N GLU A 16 8.45 -1.53 11.18
CA GLU A 16 8.67 -2.96 11.37
C GLU A 16 7.36 -3.71 11.62
N GLN A 17 6.52 -3.18 12.51
CA GLN A 17 5.21 -3.75 12.81
C GLN A 17 4.26 -3.71 11.60
N ALA A 18 4.36 -2.66 10.77
CA ALA A 18 3.58 -2.57 9.53
C ALA A 18 4.00 -3.65 8.53
N LEU A 19 5.29 -3.88 8.39
CA LEU A 19 5.84 -4.93 7.54
C LEU A 19 5.42 -6.33 8.02
N ASP A 20 5.52 -6.61 9.31
CA ASP A 20 5.11 -7.90 9.90
C ASP A 20 3.60 -8.16 9.67
N ARG A 21 2.78 -7.12 9.79
CA ARG A 21 1.34 -7.23 9.50
C ARG A 21 1.06 -7.48 8.02
N ALA A 22 1.77 -6.79 7.12
CA ALA A 22 1.64 -7.03 5.69
C ALA A 22 2.02 -8.48 5.33
N GLU A 23 3.09 -9.01 5.90
CA GLU A 23 3.49 -10.41 5.72
C GLU A 23 2.43 -11.39 6.22
N THR A 24 1.84 -11.12 7.39
CA THR A 24 0.74 -11.92 7.93
C THR A 24 -0.49 -11.91 6.98
N LEU A 25 -0.83 -10.75 6.40
CA LEU A 25 -1.92 -10.64 5.43
C LEU A 25 -1.63 -11.44 4.15
N MET A 26 -0.40 -11.38 3.65
CA MET A 26 0.04 -12.15 2.49
C MET A 26 -0.06 -13.67 2.75
N GLU A 27 0.34 -14.12 3.93
CA GLU A 27 0.31 -15.55 4.33
C GLU A 27 -1.12 -16.06 4.50
N ALA A 28 -2.06 -15.22 4.92
CA ALA A 28 -3.46 -15.57 5.08
C ALA A 28 -4.17 -15.89 3.77
N LYS A 29 -3.59 -15.54 2.61
CA LYS A 29 -4.15 -15.75 1.25
C LYS A 29 -5.56 -15.20 1.08
N ALA A 30 -5.95 -14.26 1.90
CA ALA A 30 -7.19 -13.52 1.79
C ALA A 30 -6.92 -12.20 1.05
N SER A 31 -7.91 -11.72 0.29
CA SER A 31 -7.80 -10.38 -0.29
C SER A 31 -7.77 -9.34 0.81
N ALA A 32 -6.72 -8.55 0.83
CA ALA A 32 -6.53 -7.47 1.79
C ALA A 32 -5.96 -6.23 1.07
N TYR A 33 -6.21 -5.04 1.61
CA TYR A 33 -5.61 -3.85 1.05
C TYR A 33 -5.04 -2.92 2.11
N CYS A 34 -3.96 -2.26 1.71
CA CYS A 34 -3.25 -1.27 2.53
C CYS A 34 -3.37 0.10 1.88
N VAL A 35 -3.60 1.11 2.69
CA VAL A 35 -3.62 2.51 2.27
C VAL A 35 -2.65 3.33 3.11
N THR A 36 -2.09 4.38 2.49
CA THR A 36 -1.10 5.25 3.11
C THR A 36 -1.55 6.71 3.07
N PRO A 37 -2.65 7.07 3.78
CA PRO A 37 -3.19 8.42 3.71
C PRO A 37 -2.22 9.45 4.27
N ASN A 38 -2.02 10.52 3.50
CA ASN A 38 -1.34 11.75 3.92
C ASN A 38 -2.37 12.82 4.33
N GLY A 39 -1.90 14.02 4.66
CA GLY A 39 -2.78 15.11 5.09
C GLY A 39 -3.80 15.56 4.03
N GLU A 40 -3.47 15.47 2.74
CA GLU A 40 -4.40 15.82 1.65
C GLU A 40 -5.52 14.78 1.55
N ILE A 41 -5.17 13.49 1.62
CA ILE A 41 -6.13 12.39 1.61
C ILE A 41 -7.05 12.45 2.83
N VAL A 42 -6.51 12.78 4.02
CA VAL A 42 -7.33 12.98 5.23
C VAL A 42 -8.30 14.16 5.02
N TRP A 43 -7.84 15.25 4.45
CA TRP A 43 -8.71 16.40 4.15
C TRP A 43 -9.83 16.03 3.17
N GLU A 44 -9.56 15.30 2.14
CA GLU A 44 -10.55 14.80 1.19
C GLU A 44 -11.57 13.87 1.88
N ALA A 45 -11.09 12.95 2.70
CA ALA A 45 -11.93 12.02 3.46
C ALA A 45 -12.86 12.71 4.47
N MET A 46 -12.50 13.91 4.95
CA MET A 46 -13.38 14.70 5.80
C MET A 46 -14.61 15.21 5.03
N GLN A 47 -14.48 15.43 3.74
CA GLN A 47 -15.53 15.98 2.89
C GLN A 47 -16.34 14.90 2.18
N ASP A 48 -15.77 13.71 1.99
CA ASP A 48 -16.39 12.55 1.35
C ASP A 48 -16.51 11.36 2.32
N PRO A 49 -17.70 11.15 2.92
CA PRO A 49 -17.93 10.01 3.83
C PRO A 49 -17.75 8.64 3.16
N ALA A 50 -18.04 8.50 1.86
CA ALA A 50 -17.88 7.24 1.14
C ALA A 50 -16.39 6.92 0.97
N PHE A 51 -15.60 7.90 0.55
CA PHE A 51 -14.15 7.77 0.47
C PHE A 51 -13.51 7.46 1.83
N ARG A 52 -13.94 8.15 2.89
CA ARG A 52 -13.51 7.86 4.26
C ARG A 52 -13.81 6.44 4.69
N SER A 53 -14.98 5.89 4.33
CA SER A 53 -15.33 4.49 4.63
C SER A 53 -14.34 3.53 3.99
N ILE A 54 -14.01 3.75 2.71
CA ILE A 54 -13.02 2.95 1.99
C ILE A 54 -11.66 2.96 2.71
N LEU A 55 -11.19 4.12 3.16
CA LEU A 55 -9.93 4.20 3.91
C LEU A 55 -10.00 3.43 5.24
N ASN A 56 -11.12 3.55 5.96
CA ASN A 56 -11.28 2.94 7.28
C ASN A 56 -11.52 1.43 7.25
N GLU A 57 -12.01 0.90 6.13
CA GLU A 57 -12.19 -0.53 5.88
C GLU A 57 -10.90 -1.25 5.49
N ALA A 58 -9.84 -0.49 5.19
CA ALA A 58 -8.55 -1.09 4.87
C ALA A 58 -7.98 -1.93 6.03
N ASP A 59 -7.36 -3.05 5.68
CA ASP A 59 -6.72 -3.96 6.62
C ASP A 59 -5.50 -3.34 7.31
N LEU A 60 -4.86 -2.40 6.60
CA LEU A 60 -3.72 -1.65 7.12
C LEU A 60 -3.78 -0.19 6.62
N VAL A 61 -3.89 0.74 7.56
CA VAL A 61 -3.95 2.19 7.30
C VAL A 61 -2.71 2.84 7.90
N LEU A 62 -1.73 3.18 7.05
CA LEU A 62 -0.43 3.68 7.48
C LEU A 62 -0.36 5.21 7.47
N PRO A 63 0.20 5.83 8.52
CA PRO A 63 0.29 7.28 8.61
C PRO A 63 1.43 7.81 7.73
N ASP A 64 1.10 8.24 6.51
CA ASP A 64 2.06 8.87 5.60
C ASP A 64 2.04 10.40 5.75
N GLY A 65 3.22 10.94 5.91
CA GLY A 65 3.40 12.38 6.03
C GLY A 65 3.46 12.93 7.47
N ALA A 66 4.29 13.96 7.62
CA ALA A 66 4.52 14.62 8.91
C ALA A 66 3.25 15.30 9.45
N SER A 67 2.37 15.78 8.56
CA SER A 67 1.12 16.47 8.92
C SER A 67 0.15 15.56 9.68
N VAL A 68 0.04 14.28 9.30
CA VAL A 68 -0.81 13.30 9.97
C VAL A 68 -0.28 13.02 11.39
N VAL A 69 1.02 12.80 11.52
CA VAL A 69 1.65 12.57 12.85
C VAL A 69 1.56 13.80 13.73
N LEU A 70 1.78 15.00 13.18
CA LEU A 70 1.63 16.24 13.92
C LEU A 70 0.16 16.45 14.36
N GLY A 71 -0.78 16.23 13.46
CA GLY A 71 -2.22 16.30 13.76
C GLY A 71 -2.63 15.37 14.89
N SER A 72 -2.13 14.14 14.90
CA SER A 72 -2.40 13.17 15.96
C SER A 72 -1.91 13.64 17.34
N ARG A 73 -0.77 14.34 17.38
CA ARG A 73 -0.23 14.92 18.61
C ARG A 73 -1.07 16.11 19.12
N ILE A 74 -1.52 16.98 18.20
CA ILE A 74 -2.41 18.11 18.54
C ILE A 74 -3.74 17.60 19.09
N LEU A 75 -4.24 16.48 18.57
CA LEU A 75 -5.45 15.81 19.04
C LEU A 75 -5.24 14.97 20.32
N GLU A 76 -4.06 15.04 20.93
CA GLU A 76 -3.68 14.30 22.15
C GLU A 76 -3.79 12.77 22.00
N ARG A 77 -3.66 12.26 20.78
CA ARG A 77 -3.69 10.84 20.42
C ARG A 77 -2.49 10.50 19.52
N PRO A 78 -1.26 10.56 20.05
CA PRO A 78 -0.06 10.51 19.22
C PRO A 78 0.11 9.15 18.53
N LEU A 79 0.35 9.20 17.22
CA LEU A 79 0.89 8.08 16.45
C LEU A 79 2.36 7.86 16.80
N GLN A 80 2.80 6.61 16.81
CA GLN A 80 4.17 6.23 17.20
C GLN A 80 5.21 6.81 16.25
N GLU A 81 5.00 6.63 14.94
CA GLU A 81 5.90 7.16 13.93
C GLU A 81 5.18 7.43 12.61
N LYS A 82 5.89 8.11 11.71
CA LYS A 82 5.48 8.24 10.31
C LYS A 82 5.92 7.00 9.53
N VAL A 83 4.98 6.32 8.88
CA VAL A 83 5.28 5.22 7.97
C VAL A 83 5.02 5.70 6.54
N ALA A 84 6.06 6.19 5.87
CA ALA A 84 5.94 6.68 4.50
C ALA A 84 5.67 5.52 3.53
N GLY A 85 4.62 5.66 2.70
CA GLY A 85 4.17 4.61 1.79
C GLY A 85 5.26 4.10 0.86
N ILE A 86 6.09 5.00 0.30
CA ILE A 86 7.18 4.60 -0.58
C ILE A 86 8.26 3.78 0.15
N ALA A 87 8.63 4.18 1.37
CA ALA A 87 9.61 3.46 2.16
C ALA A 87 9.07 2.09 2.62
N PHE A 88 7.78 2.04 2.98
CA PHE A 88 7.10 0.81 3.32
C PHE A 88 7.05 -0.16 2.12
N ALA A 89 6.65 0.33 0.94
CA ALA A 89 6.61 -0.46 -0.28
C ALA A 89 8.00 -1.02 -0.64
N GLU A 90 9.05 -0.20 -0.54
CA GLU A 90 10.42 -0.61 -0.83
C GLU A 90 10.91 -1.69 0.16
N ALA A 91 10.68 -1.51 1.46
CA ALA A 91 11.04 -2.48 2.47
C ALA A 91 10.26 -3.80 2.33
N LEU A 92 8.97 -3.73 1.96
CA LEU A 92 8.15 -4.91 1.67
C LEU A 92 8.70 -5.69 0.48
N VAL A 93 9.05 -5.01 -0.61
CA VAL A 93 9.69 -5.62 -1.80
C VAL A 93 11.00 -6.32 -1.43
N GLN A 94 11.81 -5.71 -0.57
CA GLN A 94 13.06 -6.33 -0.09
C GLN A 94 12.79 -7.63 0.68
N ARG A 95 11.79 -7.65 1.57
CA ARG A 95 11.38 -8.86 2.29
C ARG A 95 10.82 -9.93 1.34
N MET A 96 10.00 -9.52 0.37
CA MET A 96 9.46 -10.42 -0.67
C MET A 96 10.57 -11.07 -1.49
N ALA A 97 11.57 -10.31 -1.91
CA ALA A 97 12.69 -10.83 -2.71
C ALA A 97 13.47 -11.93 -1.99
N ALA A 98 13.61 -11.86 -0.67
CA ALA A 98 14.30 -12.87 0.13
C ALA A 98 13.62 -14.26 0.08
N ARG A 99 12.35 -14.33 -0.31
CA ARG A 99 11.57 -15.58 -0.37
C ARG A 99 10.90 -15.84 -1.73
N GLY A 100 11.34 -15.14 -2.78
CA GLY A 100 10.81 -15.33 -4.13
C GLY A 100 9.37 -14.84 -4.29
N GLY A 101 8.99 -13.80 -3.54
CA GLY A 101 7.64 -13.23 -3.57
C GLY A 101 7.27 -12.67 -4.94
N ARG A 102 5.99 -12.75 -5.27
CA ARG A 102 5.40 -12.38 -6.57
C ARG A 102 4.74 -11.02 -6.50
N LEU A 103 5.26 -10.07 -7.27
CA LEU A 103 4.76 -8.70 -7.35
C LEU A 103 4.14 -8.42 -8.72
N TYR A 104 2.95 -7.83 -8.73
CA TYR A 104 2.32 -7.26 -9.91
C TYR A 104 2.34 -5.73 -9.82
N LEU A 105 2.68 -5.05 -10.92
CA LEU A 105 2.68 -3.59 -11.00
C LEU A 105 1.57 -3.13 -11.96
N LEU A 106 0.63 -2.36 -11.43
CA LEU A 106 -0.48 -1.80 -12.18
C LEU A 106 -0.48 -0.28 -12.03
N GLY A 107 -0.36 0.46 -13.10
CA GLY A 107 -0.48 1.90 -13.05
C GLY A 107 0.56 2.65 -13.87
N GLY A 108 0.48 3.97 -13.79
CA GLY A 108 1.33 4.85 -14.58
C GLY A 108 0.96 4.88 -16.07
N ARG A 109 1.74 5.63 -16.83
CA ARG A 109 1.62 5.66 -18.31
C ARG A 109 2.19 4.36 -18.90
N PRO A 110 1.79 4.00 -20.14
CA PRO A 110 2.38 2.87 -20.85
C PRO A 110 3.91 2.91 -20.83
N GLY A 111 4.54 1.77 -20.49
CA GLY A 111 5.99 1.61 -20.36
C GLY A 111 6.56 1.94 -18.96
N ILE A 112 5.82 2.58 -18.07
CA ILE A 112 6.31 2.94 -16.72
C ILE A 112 6.36 1.72 -15.81
N ALA A 113 5.32 0.91 -15.79
CA ALA A 113 5.28 -0.30 -14.97
C ALA A 113 6.36 -1.31 -15.39
N GLU A 114 6.59 -1.46 -16.70
CA GLU A 114 7.65 -2.31 -17.24
C GLU A 114 9.04 -1.83 -16.84
N LYS A 115 9.29 -0.53 -16.93
CA LYS A 115 10.57 0.05 -16.51
C LYS A 115 10.79 -0.07 -14.99
N ALA A 116 9.73 0.10 -14.20
CA ALA A 116 9.79 -0.13 -12.77
C ALA A 116 10.12 -1.60 -12.45
N ALA A 117 9.52 -2.55 -13.19
CA ALA A 117 9.80 -3.98 -13.07
C ALA A 117 11.27 -4.29 -13.33
N GLU A 118 11.86 -3.76 -14.41
CA GLU A 118 13.28 -3.93 -14.73
C GLU A 118 14.18 -3.41 -13.58
N ASN A 119 13.90 -2.21 -13.10
CA ASN A 119 14.68 -1.59 -12.02
C ASN A 119 14.57 -2.38 -10.70
N LEU A 120 13.36 -2.82 -10.34
CA LEU A 120 13.14 -3.59 -9.12
C LEU A 120 13.80 -4.95 -9.18
N THR A 121 13.73 -5.65 -10.32
CA THR A 121 14.39 -6.95 -10.52
C THR A 121 15.90 -6.82 -10.44
N ALA A 122 16.46 -5.75 -11.01
CA ALA A 122 17.90 -5.48 -10.93
C ALA A 122 18.35 -5.15 -9.50
N LYS A 123 17.55 -4.39 -8.77
CA LYS A 123 17.85 -3.95 -7.38
C LYS A 123 17.65 -5.06 -6.35
N TYR A 124 16.64 -5.91 -6.55
CA TYR A 124 16.23 -6.95 -5.61
C TYR A 124 16.23 -8.33 -6.29
N PRO A 125 17.41 -8.97 -6.44
CA PRO A 125 17.50 -10.33 -6.97
C PRO A 125 16.67 -11.29 -6.12
N GLY A 126 15.85 -12.12 -6.78
CA GLY A 126 14.91 -13.03 -6.12
C GLY A 126 13.46 -12.55 -6.11
N LEU A 127 13.19 -11.25 -6.36
CA LEU A 127 11.84 -10.76 -6.59
C LEU A 127 11.29 -11.29 -7.92
N VAL A 128 10.08 -11.82 -7.90
CA VAL A 128 9.38 -12.27 -9.12
C VAL A 128 8.35 -11.22 -9.54
N ILE A 129 8.61 -10.49 -10.63
CA ILE A 129 7.57 -9.67 -11.26
C ILE A 129 6.68 -10.60 -12.07
N CYS A 130 5.46 -10.84 -11.60
CA CYS A 130 4.52 -11.76 -12.22
C CYS A 130 3.62 -11.10 -13.27
N GLY A 131 3.66 -9.78 -13.40
CA GLY A 131 2.96 -9.03 -14.44
C GLY A 131 3.07 -7.53 -14.25
N THR A 132 2.79 -6.82 -15.35
CA THR A 132 2.71 -5.36 -15.41
C THR A 132 1.49 -4.95 -16.25
N ALA A 133 0.87 -3.83 -15.92
CA ALA A 133 -0.11 -3.17 -16.76
C ALA A 133 -0.07 -1.66 -16.49
N ASP A 134 -0.37 -0.85 -17.52
CA ASP A 134 -0.51 0.58 -17.32
C ASP A 134 -1.87 0.95 -16.70
N GLY A 135 -2.02 2.20 -16.25
CA GLY A 135 -3.23 2.72 -15.62
C GLY A 135 -4.29 3.25 -16.60
N TYR A 136 -4.10 3.10 -17.92
CA TYR A 136 -4.99 3.64 -18.96
C TYR A 136 -5.88 2.58 -19.62
N PHE A 137 -6.18 1.53 -18.89
CA PHE A 137 -7.05 0.46 -19.40
C PHE A 137 -8.51 0.93 -19.54
N ARG A 138 -9.22 0.34 -20.50
CA ARG A 138 -10.64 0.60 -20.76
C ARG A 138 -11.57 -0.52 -20.28
N ASP A 139 -11.01 -1.68 -20.08
CA ASP A 139 -11.72 -2.88 -19.62
C ASP A 139 -11.16 -3.33 -18.27
N GLU A 140 -11.82 -2.89 -17.21
CA GLU A 140 -11.45 -3.22 -15.83
C GLU A 140 -11.53 -4.73 -15.57
N ALA A 141 -12.53 -5.40 -16.14
CA ALA A 141 -12.72 -6.84 -15.94
C ALA A 141 -11.55 -7.63 -16.56
N ALA A 142 -11.04 -7.21 -17.71
CA ALA A 142 -9.89 -7.82 -18.35
C ALA A 142 -8.61 -7.65 -17.50
N VAL A 143 -8.40 -6.47 -16.93
CA VAL A 143 -7.23 -6.22 -16.06
C VAL A 143 -7.32 -7.03 -14.75
N VAL A 144 -8.49 -7.07 -14.13
CA VAL A 144 -8.73 -7.89 -12.93
C VAL A 144 -8.44 -9.36 -13.22
N GLU A 145 -8.88 -9.87 -14.38
CA GLU A 145 -8.63 -11.26 -14.76
C GLU A 145 -7.14 -11.52 -15.05
N GLN A 146 -6.42 -10.56 -15.62
CA GLN A 146 -4.96 -10.66 -15.82
C GLN A 146 -4.23 -10.74 -14.48
N VAL A 147 -4.56 -9.86 -13.53
CA VAL A 147 -3.99 -9.88 -12.18
C VAL A 147 -4.29 -11.20 -11.49
N ARG A 148 -5.55 -11.67 -11.56
CA ARG A 148 -5.97 -12.93 -10.96
C ARG A 148 -5.19 -14.14 -11.50
N LYS A 149 -4.97 -14.20 -12.83
CA LYS A 149 -4.18 -15.26 -13.47
C LYS A 149 -2.70 -15.22 -13.14
N ALA A 150 -2.19 -14.03 -12.87
CA ALA A 150 -0.78 -13.86 -12.48
C ALA A 150 -0.51 -14.32 -11.05
N GLU A 151 -1.54 -14.50 -10.21
CA GLU A 151 -1.44 -14.95 -8.80
C GLU A 151 -0.35 -14.19 -8.03
N PRO A 152 -0.43 -12.84 -7.93
CA PRO A 152 0.53 -12.09 -7.14
C PRO A 152 0.33 -12.27 -5.64
N ASP A 153 1.41 -12.21 -4.88
CA ASP A 153 1.35 -12.06 -3.43
C ASP A 153 1.01 -10.59 -3.06
N VAL A 154 1.49 -9.65 -3.87
CA VAL A 154 1.24 -8.21 -3.72
C VAL A 154 0.97 -7.58 -5.08
N LEU A 155 -0.02 -6.68 -5.10
CA LEU A 155 -0.34 -5.79 -6.22
C LEU A 155 -0.04 -4.34 -5.79
N PHE A 156 0.84 -3.65 -6.52
CA PHE A 156 0.97 -2.19 -6.42
C PHE A 156 0.12 -1.51 -7.50
N VAL A 157 -0.68 -0.52 -7.08
CA VAL A 157 -1.56 0.27 -7.92
C VAL A 157 -1.17 1.74 -7.86
#